data_94d0a6e9c628513125d33375aee74805
#
_entry.id   94d0a6e9c628513125d33375aee74805
#
_cell.length_a   1.000
_cell.length_b   1.000
_cell.length_c   1.000
_cell.angle_alpha   90.00
_cell.angle_beta   90.00
_cell.angle_gamma   90.00
#
_symmetry.space_group_name_H-M   'P 1'
#
loop_
_entity.id
_entity.type
_entity.pdbx_description
1 polymer ?
#
loop_
_entity_poly.entity_id
_entity_poly.type
_entity_poly.pdbx_seq_one_letter_code
_entity_poly.pdbx_strand_id
1 'polypeptide(L)'
;MITAGQLRASRALLGIDQRKLAEAAGLSLPTIQRMEASEDVIRGNVDSLMKLVAALDALGLELIDDNAVSQAGGRGVRLKGTPP
;
A
#
# COMPACT_ATOMS: atom_id res chain seq x y z
N MET A 1 -0.20 7.61 7.31
CA MET A 1 0.98 6.97 6.66
C MET A 1 0.73 5.48 6.52
N ILE A 2 1.25 4.88 5.48
CA ILE A 2 1.09 3.44 5.23
C ILE A 2 2.14 2.65 6.03
N THR A 3 1.75 1.49 6.57
CA THR A 3 2.69 0.58 7.23
C THR A 3 3.16 -0.51 6.27
N ALA A 4 4.27 -1.17 6.62
CA ALA A 4 4.77 -2.31 5.86
C ALA A 4 3.73 -3.45 5.82
N GLY A 5 3.00 -3.65 6.93
CA GLY A 5 1.91 -4.63 6.99
C GLY A 5 0.78 -4.31 6.01
N GLN A 6 0.37 -3.04 5.94
CA GLN A 6 -0.62 -2.61 4.95
C GLN A 6 -0.12 -2.84 3.53
N LEU A 7 1.16 -2.57 3.27
CA LEU A 7 1.74 -2.75 1.93
C LEU A 7 1.74 -4.22 1.52
N ARG A 8 2.20 -5.11 2.41
CA ARG A 8 2.17 -6.56 2.13
C ARG A 8 0.74 -7.07 1.95
N ALA A 9 -0.19 -6.63 2.79
CA ALA A 9 -1.59 -6.99 2.68
C ALA A 9 -2.20 -6.49 1.36
N SER A 10 -1.82 -5.30 0.93
CA SER A 10 -2.26 -4.73 -0.35
C SER A 10 -1.86 -5.62 -1.52
N ARG A 11 -0.59 -6.06 -1.54
CA ARG A 11 -0.12 -6.97 -2.59
C ARG A 11 -0.87 -8.30 -2.56
N ALA A 12 -1.10 -8.82 -1.36
CA ALA A 12 -1.83 -10.08 -1.21
C ALA A 12 -3.26 -9.96 -1.75
N LEU A 13 -3.96 -8.88 -1.40
CA LEU A 13 -5.32 -8.64 -1.89
C LEU A 13 -5.37 -8.44 -3.40
N LEU A 14 -4.37 -7.74 -3.96
CA LEU A 14 -4.30 -7.49 -5.40
C LEU A 14 -3.77 -8.70 -6.18
N GLY A 15 -3.19 -9.69 -5.50
CA GLY A 15 -2.62 -10.86 -6.14
C GLY A 15 -1.38 -10.56 -6.98
N ILE A 16 -0.59 -9.56 -6.59
CA ILE A 16 0.61 -9.15 -7.32
C ILE A 16 1.87 -9.34 -6.47
N ASP A 17 3.00 -9.53 -7.15
CA ASP A 17 4.29 -9.63 -6.50
C ASP A 17 4.95 -8.23 -6.36
N GLN A 18 6.12 -8.19 -5.73
CA GLN A 18 6.84 -6.94 -5.51
C GLN A 18 7.29 -6.30 -6.82
N ARG A 19 7.69 -7.10 -7.82
CA ARG A 19 8.11 -6.61 -9.12
C ARG A 19 6.97 -5.91 -9.84
N LYS A 20 5.79 -6.51 -9.83
CA LYS A 20 4.60 -5.93 -10.46
C LYS A 20 4.22 -4.60 -9.79
N LEU A 21 4.29 -4.56 -8.46
CA LEU A 21 4.01 -3.33 -7.73
C LEU A 21 5.05 -2.24 -8.07
N ALA A 22 6.33 -2.61 -8.14
CA ALA A 22 7.39 -1.67 -8.50
C ALA A 22 7.14 -1.07 -9.88
N GLU A 23 6.79 -1.89 -10.86
CA GLU A 23 6.45 -1.42 -12.20
C GLU A 23 5.27 -0.45 -12.18
N ALA A 24 4.21 -0.81 -11.48
CA ALA A 24 3.00 0.01 -11.40
C ALA A 24 3.27 1.35 -10.73
N ALA A 25 4.15 1.38 -9.73
CA ALA A 25 4.47 2.60 -8.99
C ALA A 25 5.58 3.44 -9.64
N GLY A 26 6.27 2.91 -10.66
CA GLY A 26 7.43 3.58 -11.22
C GLY A 26 8.60 3.64 -10.26
N LEU A 27 8.74 2.62 -9.41
CA LEU A 27 9.82 2.51 -8.42
C LEU A 27 10.65 1.28 -8.72
N SER A 28 11.87 1.25 -8.18
CA SER A 28 12.73 0.07 -8.31
C SER A 28 12.28 -1.04 -7.37
N LEU A 29 12.57 -2.28 -7.74
CA LEU A 29 12.30 -3.42 -6.90
C LEU A 29 12.99 -3.32 -5.53
N PRO A 30 14.28 -2.93 -5.44
CA PRO A 30 14.91 -2.73 -4.14
C PRO A 30 14.20 -1.71 -3.26
N THR A 31 13.63 -0.66 -3.85
CA THR A 31 12.86 0.33 -3.09
C THR A 31 11.63 -0.31 -2.46
N ILE A 32 10.87 -1.09 -3.22
CA ILE A 32 9.70 -1.82 -2.69
C ILE A 32 10.12 -2.79 -1.58
N GLN A 33 11.22 -3.52 -1.79
CA GLN A 33 11.73 -4.48 -0.81
C GLN A 33 12.08 -3.79 0.51
N ARG A 34 12.76 -2.63 0.44
CA ARG A 34 13.09 -1.87 1.65
C ARG A 34 11.85 -1.36 2.37
N MET A 35 10.86 -0.90 1.62
CA MET A 35 9.60 -0.43 2.20
C MET A 35 8.89 -1.56 2.96
N GLU A 36 8.82 -2.75 2.37
CA GLU A 36 8.17 -3.89 3.00
C GLU A 36 8.96 -4.48 4.16
N ALA A 37 10.25 -4.21 4.23
CA ALA A 37 11.09 -4.63 5.34
C ALA A 37 11.06 -3.68 6.54
N SER A 38 10.37 -2.54 6.44
CA SER A 38 10.21 -1.60 7.55
C SER A 38 9.43 -2.27 8.69
N GLU A 39 9.75 -1.89 9.92
CA GLU A 39 9.10 -2.50 11.09
C GLU A 39 7.67 -2.04 11.31
N ASP A 40 7.36 -0.81 10.96
CA ASP A 40 6.02 -0.24 11.12
C ASP A 40 5.70 0.63 9.92
N VAL A 41 5.67 1.95 10.09
CA VAL A 41 5.45 2.88 8.99
C VAL A 41 6.60 2.76 7.99
N ILE A 42 6.27 2.64 6.71
CA ILE A 42 7.29 2.49 5.68
C ILE A 42 8.14 3.75 5.55
N ARG A 43 9.40 3.55 5.21
CA ARG A 43 10.37 4.64 5.03
C ARG A 43 10.63 4.85 3.55
N GLY A 44 10.76 6.10 3.16
CA GLY A 44 11.07 6.51 1.82
C GLY A 44 10.93 8.02 1.72
N ASN A 45 11.41 8.60 0.62
CA ASN A 45 11.17 10.02 0.41
C ASN A 45 9.71 10.25 0.02
N VAL A 46 9.26 11.50 0.12
CA VAL A 46 7.87 11.86 -0.13
C VAL A 46 7.44 11.47 -1.55
N ASP A 47 8.29 11.69 -2.53
CA ASP A 47 7.98 11.37 -3.92
C ASP A 47 7.72 9.88 -4.11
N SER A 48 8.59 9.02 -3.56
CA SER A 48 8.41 7.57 -3.64
C SER A 48 7.14 7.11 -2.92
N LEU A 49 6.85 7.68 -1.75
CA LEU A 49 5.64 7.34 -1.00
C LEU A 49 4.38 7.75 -1.75
N MET A 50 4.38 8.92 -2.37
CA MET A 50 3.25 9.39 -3.18
C MET A 50 3.03 8.51 -4.41
N LYS A 51 4.11 8.10 -5.08
CA LYS A 51 4.03 7.19 -6.23
C LYS A 51 3.43 5.85 -5.82
N LEU A 52 3.86 5.31 -4.68
CA LEU A 52 3.35 4.06 -4.16
C LEU A 52 1.85 4.14 -3.87
N VAL A 53 1.43 5.16 -3.12
CA VAL A 53 0.03 5.33 -2.74
C VAL A 53 -0.85 5.53 -3.98
N ALA A 54 -0.39 6.33 -4.94
CA ALA A 54 -1.11 6.55 -6.19
C ALA A 54 -1.28 5.26 -7.00
N ALA A 55 -0.23 4.42 -7.03
CA ALA A 55 -0.29 3.14 -7.74
C ALA A 55 -1.29 2.19 -7.08
N LEU A 56 -1.28 2.09 -5.75
CA LEU A 56 -2.24 1.25 -5.03
C LEU A 56 -3.67 1.71 -5.28
N ASP A 57 -3.91 3.01 -5.25
CA ASP A 57 -5.23 3.59 -5.54
C ASP A 57 -5.68 3.24 -6.97
N ALA A 58 -4.79 3.41 -7.94
CA ALA A 58 -5.09 3.10 -9.35
C ALA A 58 -5.37 1.61 -9.57
N LEU A 59 -4.74 0.74 -8.77
CA LEU A 59 -4.98 -0.70 -8.83
C LEU A 59 -6.25 -1.15 -8.13
N GLY A 60 -6.97 -0.22 -7.51
CA GLY A 60 -8.25 -0.51 -6.88
C GLY A 60 -8.19 -0.82 -5.40
N LEU A 61 -7.13 -0.39 -4.72
CA LEU A 61 -6.98 -0.60 -3.28
C LEU A 61 -7.30 0.66 -2.49
N GLU A 62 -7.95 0.50 -1.36
CA GLU A 62 -8.22 1.57 -0.40
C GLU A 62 -7.43 1.32 0.88
N LEU A 63 -6.66 2.32 1.31
CA LEU A 63 -5.96 2.30 2.59
C LEU A 63 -6.90 2.79 3.68
N ILE A 64 -6.92 2.09 4.80
CA ILE A 64 -7.78 2.42 5.95
C ILE A 64 -6.90 2.92 7.08
N ASP A 65 -7.07 4.18 7.47
CA ASP A 65 -6.29 4.82 8.53
C ASP A 65 -6.81 4.44 9.91
N ASP A 66 -5.98 4.67 10.93
CA ASP A 66 -6.35 4.48 12.34
C ASP A 66 -7.63 5.21 12.72
N ASN A 67 -7.88 6.36 12.12
CA ASN A 67 -9.02 7.23 12.43
C ASN A 67 -10.24 6.96 11.55
N ALA A 68 -10.19 5.98 10.67
CA ALA A 68 -11.33 5.60 9.84
C ALA A 68 -12.45 5.04 10.72
N VAL A 69 -13.70 5.28 10.32
CA VAL A 69 -14.86 4.81 11.06
C VAL A 69 -14.86 3.28 11.12
N SER A 70 -14.84 2.73 12.34
CA SER A 70 -14.76 1.29 12.58
C SER A 70 -15.20 1.01 14.02
N GLN A 71 -15.68 -0.20 14.29
CA GLN A 71 -16.01 -0.60 15.64
C GLN A 71 -14.78 -0.76 16.53
N ALA A 72 -13.68 -1.24 15.96
CA ALA A 72 -12.48 -1.56 16.74
C ALA A 72 -11.34 -0.57 16.51
N GLY A 73 -11.41 0.26 15.48
CA GLY A 73 -10.32 1.15 15.08
C GLY A 73 -9.20 0.38 14.40
N GLY A 74 -8.07 1.04 14.23
CA GLY A 74 -6.87 0.44 13.66
C GLY A 74 -6.75 0.61 12.15
N ARG A 75 -5.62 0.18 11.63
CA ARG A 75 -5.28 0.29 10.21
C ARG A 75 -5.66 -0.96 9.44
N GLY A 76 -5.94 -0.78 8.16
CA GLY A 76 -6.25 -1.91 7.29
C GLY A 76 -6.16 -1.53 5.82
N VAL A 77 -6.58 -2.47 4.98
CA VAL A 77 -6.66 -2.27 3.53
C VAL A 77 -7.91 -2.98 3.02
N ARG A 78 -8.45 -2.48 1.93
CA ARG A 78 -9.66 -3.05 1.32
C ARG A 78 -9.59 -2.85 -0.19
N LEU A 79 -10.06 -3.84 -0.94
CA LEU A 79 -10.30 -3.66 -2.36
C LEU A 79 -11.52 -2.75 -2.53
N LYS A 80 -11.42 -1.80 -3.45
CA LYS A 80 -12.55 -0.92 -3.76
C LYS A 80 -13.66 -1.72 -4.41
N GLY A 81 -14.90 -1.41 -4.04
CA GLY A 81 -16.04 -1.99 -4.71
C GLY A 81 -16.20 -1.46 -6.12
N THR A 82 -16.93 -2.22 -6.96
CA THR A 82 -17.29 -1.76 -8.29
C THR A 82 -18.42 -0.75 -8.17
N PRO A 83 -18.37 0.39 -8.84
CA PRO A 83 -19.50 1.32 -8.85
C PRO A 83 -20.77 0.63 -9.36
N PRO A 84 -21.94 0.92 -8.78
CA PRO A 84 -23.20 0.37 -9.26
C PRO A 84 -23.55 0.84 -10.68
#